data_615845ff075c5e05cb450aa21542cec7
#
_entry.id   615845ff075c5e05cb450aa21542cec7
#
_cell.length_a   1.000
_cell.length_b   1.000
_cell.length_c   1.000
_cell.angle_alpha   90.00
_cell.angle_beta   90.00
_cell.angle_gamma   90.00
#
_symmetry.space_group_name_H-M   'P 1'
#
loop_
_entity.id
_entity.type
_entity.pdbx_description
1 polymer ?
#
loop_
_entity_poly.entity_id
_entity_poly.type
_entity_poly.pdbx_seq_one_letter_code
_entity_poly.pdbx_strand_id
1 'polypeptide(L)'
;MTIDLLPGHGVRLPAPLPELRFGLTEAAVRGLLAPHGELLPDGVRNTFVCGCRWALAFQLPGVSVTLCSDDRDRFRGVGVGRNPNDDRPACPVGYHGIDLLGWPANELVEALRAEGLPVPDPAHGTLRLGSLYLSRHPAPRRPSAPGRKPRHEGPFTFDVVFLSERADPSDPSERAEPSDPSEATE
;
A
#
# COMPACT_ATOMS: atom_id res chain seq x y z
N MET A 1 -2.08 11.67 13.84
CA MET A 1 -2.46 10.25 13.84
C MET A 1 -2.15 9.75 12.45
N THR A 2 -1.09 8.94 12.25
CA THR A 2 -0.58 8.55 10.91
C THR A 2 -0.29 7.07 10.90
N ILE A 3 -0.56 6.40 9.80
CA ILE A 3 -0.08 5.05 9.49
C ILE A 3 1.23 5.22 8.74
N ASP A 4 2.35 4.69 9.24
CA ASP A 4 3.62 4.75 8.53
C ASP A 4 3.96 3.39 7.92
N LEU A 5 4.12 3.35 6.62
CA LEU A 5 4.58 2.18 5.89
C LEU A 5 6.11 2.12 5.97
N LEU A 6 6.63 1.01 6.48
CA LEU A 6 8.06 0.82 6.77
C LEU A 6 8.62 -0.25 5.81
N PRO A 7 9.30 0.13 4.72
CA PRO A 7 9.86 -0.82 3.75
C PRO A 7 10.75 -1.85 4.42
N GLY A 8 10.55 -3.14 4.08
CA GLY A 8 11.29 -4.27 4.65
C GLY A 8 10.99 -4.56 6.12
N HIS A 9 10.21 -3.73 6.82
CA HIS A 9 9.92 -3.89 8.25
C HIS A 9 8.45 -4.20 8.56
N GLY A 10 7.50 -3.52 7.90
CA GLY A 10 6.08 -3.70 8.17
C GLY A 10 5.31 -2.37 8.20
N VAL A 11 4.51 -2.17 9.25
CA VAL A 11 3.68 -0.97 9.40
C VAL A 11 3.66 -0.50 10.85
N ARG A 12 3.80 0.80 11.04
CA ARG A 12 3.52 1.47 12.31
C ARG A 12 2.12 2.06 12.26
N LEU A 13 1.27 1.57 13.13
CA LEU A 13 -0.08 2.07 13.29
C LEU A 13 -0.08 3.34 14.17
N PRO A 14 -1.13 4.17 14.09
CA PRO A 14 -1.25 5.35 14.95
C PRO A 14 -1.25 4.97 16.44
N ALA A 15 -0.51 5.70 17.28
CA ALA A 15 -0.53 5.48 18.71
C ALA A 15 -1.96 5.60 19.28
N PRO A 16 -2.35 4.74 20.24
CA PRO A 16 -1.52 3.77 20.96
C PRO A 16 -1.44 2.37 20.30
N LEU A 17 -1.87 2.21 19.04
CA LEU A 17 -1.78 0.93 18.34
C LEU A 17 -0.32 0.53 18.11
N PRO A 18 -0.02 -0.79 18.04
CA PRO A 18 1.34 -1.30 17.92
C PRO A 18 1.96 -1.11 16.53
N GLU A 19 3.28 -1.21 16.47
CA GLU A 19 4.00 -1.49 15.24
C GLU A 19 3.89 -3.00 14.93
N LEU A 20 3.53 -3.33 13.70
CA LEU A 20 3.41 -4.70 13.21
C LEU A 20 4.56 -4.98 12.22
N ARG A 21 5.45 -5.90 12.59
CA ARG A 21 6.61 -6.26 11.78
C ARG A 21 6.31 -7.43 10.87
N PHE A 22 6.86 -7.42 9.68
CA PHE A 22 6.84 -8.58 8.81
C PHE A 22 7.44 -9.82 9.50
N GLY A 23 6.97 -10.99 9.14
CA GLY A 23 7.38 -12.25 9.76
C GLY A 23 6.55 -12.69 10.98
N LEU A 24 5.66 -11.86 11.52
CA LEU A 24 4.76 -12.23 12.60
C LEU A 24 3.75 -13.31 12.14
N THR A 25 3.37 -14.21 13.06
CA THR A 25 2.25 -15.14 12.83
C THR A 25 0.91 -14.44 13.01
N GLU A 26 -0.18 -15.02 12.48
CA GLU A 26 -1.53 -14.54 12.72
C GLU A 26 -1.83 -14.36 14.20
N ALA A 27 -1.51 -15.36 15.02
CA ALA A 27 -1.74 -15.32 16.46
C ALA A 27 -0.99 -14.16 17.14
N ALA A 28 0.26 -13.89 16.73
CA ALA A 28 1.04 -12.77 17.25
C ALA A 28 0.43 -11.42 16.84
N VAL A 29 0.01 -11.28 15.59
CA VAL A 29 -0.67 -10.05 15.12
C VAL A 29 -1.96 -9.81 15.90
N ARG A 30 -2.80 -10.83 16.06
CA ARG A 30 -4.03 -10.72 16.85
C ARG A 30 -3.74 -10.39 18.32
N GLY A 31 -2.73 -11.04 18.92
CA GLY A 31 -2.33 -10.77 20.30
C GLY A 31 -1.88 -9.31 20.52
N LEU A 32 -1.17 -8.74 19.54
CA LEU A 32 -0.76 -7.33 19.59
C LEU A 32 -1.94 -6.35 19.43
N LEU A 33 -2.94 -6.69 18.64
CA LEU A 33 -4.10 -5.81 18.38
C LEU A 33 -5.21 -5.96 19.45
N ALA A 34 -5.32 -7.12 20.10
CA ALA A 34 -6.38 -7.43 21.04
C ALA A 34 -6.54 -6.42 22.20
N PRO A 35 -5.45 -5.90 22.82
CA PRO A 35 -5.57 -4.90 23.89
C PRO A 35 -6.18 -3.57 23.44
N HIS A 36 -6.25 -3.33 22.13
CA HIS A 36 -6.69 -2.09 21.52
C HIS A 36 -8.07 -2.18 20.86
N GLY A 37 -8.87 -3.18 21.22
CA GLY A 37 -10.18 -3.43 20.59
C GLY A 37 -11.13 -2.23 20.61
N GLU A 38 -11.07 -1.39 21.65
CA GLU A 38 -11.89 -0.17 21.76
C GLU A 38 -11.56 0.87 20.68
N LEU A 39 -10.34 0.85 20.13
CA LEU A 39 -9.88 1.76 19.07
C LEU A 39 -10.20 1.22 17.67
N LEU A 40 -10.67 -0.01 17.57
CA LEU A 40 -11.02 -0.70 16.35
C LEU A 40 -12.52 -0.98 16.32
N PRO A 41 -13.35 -0.01 15.93
CA PRO A 41 -14.81 -0.03 16.15
C PRO A 41 -15.51 -1.26 15.60
N ASP A 42 -14.97 -1.85 14.51
CA ASP A 42 -15.49 -3.08 13.92
C ASP A 42 -14.68 -4.33 14.34
N GLY A 43 -13.72 -4.16 15.25
CA GLY A 43 -12.75 -5.20 15.61
C GLY A 43 -11.85 -5.62 14.46
N VAL A 44 -11.05 -6.66 14.73
CA VAL A 44 -10.17 -7.29 13.72
C VAL A 44 -10.92 -8.49 13.12
N ARG A 45 -11.22 -8.43 11.84
CA ARG A 45 -12.01 -9.45 11.13
C ARG A 45 -11.14 -10.26 10.18
N ASN A 46 -11.52 -11.53 9.97
CA ASN A 46 -10.99 -12.29 8.85
C ASN A 46 -11.51 -11.69 7.53
N THR A 47 -10.63 -11.62 6.55
CA THR A 47 -10.99 -11.28 5.18
C THR A 47 -10.29 -12.23 4.22
N PHE A 48 -10.64 -12.14 2.94
CA PHE A 48 -10.03 -12.97 1.90
C PHE A 48 -9.15 -12.12 1.01
N VAL A 49 -7.90 -12.54 0.87
CA VAL A 49 -6.95 -11.99 -0.12
C VAL A 49 -6.38 -13.17 -0.90
N CYS A 50 -6.50 -13.12 -2.21
CA CYS A 50 -6.04 -14.19 -3.07
C CYS A 50 -4.52 -14.39 -2.90
N GLY A 51 -4.10 -15.66 -2.74
CA GLY A 51 -2.70 -16.00 -2.54
C GLY A 51 -2.18 -15.89 -1.10
N CYS A 52 -3.02 -15.47 -0.15
CA CYS A 52 -2.67 -15.40 1.27
C CYS A 52 -3.30 -16.56 2.05
N ARG A 53 -2.55 -17.12 3.02
CA ARG A 53 -3.10 -18.15 3.92
C ARG A 53 -4.08 -17.58 4.92
N TRP A 54 -3.79 -16.38 5.41
CA TRP A 54 -4.70 -15.60 6.24
C TRP A 54 -4.65 -14.13 5.84
N ALA A 55 -5.74 -13.45 6.04
CA ALA A 55 -5.82 -12.02 5.96
C ALA A 55 -6.74 -11.47 7.04
N LEU A 56 -6.35 -10.35 7.62
CA LEU A 56 -7.06 -9.64 8.67
C LEU A 56 -7.39 -8.24 8.18
N ALA A 57 -8.60 -7.77 8.47
CA ALA A 57 -9.00 -6.40 8.16
C ALA A 57 -9.56 -5.70 9.39
N PHE A 58 -9.28 -4.42 9.51
CA PHE A 58 -9.85 -3.52 10.51
C PHE A 58 -9.96 -2.10 9.95
N GLN A 59 -10.76 -1.29 10.63
CA GLN A 59 -11.02 0.09 10.22
C GLN A 59 -10.28 1.07 11.14
N LEU A 60 -9.73 2.11 10.54
CA LEU A 60 -9.27 3.32 11.19
C LEU A 60 -10.03 4.52 10.59
N PRO A 61 -10.00 5.71 11.19
CA PRO A 61 -10.72 6.86 10.63
C PRO A 61 -10.42 7.06 9.15
N GLY A 62 -11.44 6.98 8.30
CA GLY A 62 -11.39 7.19 6.86
C GLY A 62 -10.63 6.16 6.04
N VAL A 63 -10.08 5.10 6.65
CA VAL A 63 -9.30 4.07 5.94
C VAL A 63 -9.58 2.66 6.43
N SER A 64 -9.44 1.70 5.54
CA SER A 64 -9.44 0.27 5.83
C SER A 64 -8.03 -0.26 5.75
N VAL A 65 -7.59 -0.99 6.78
CA VAL A 65 -6.29 -1.66 6.80
C VAL A 65 -6.50 -3.15 6.61
N THR A 66 -5.72 -3.75 5.71
CA THR A 66 -5.71 -5.18 5.45
C THR A 66 -4.28 -5.71 5.64
N LEU A 67 -4.13 -6.68 6.51
CA LEU A 67 -2.88 -7.39 6.74
C LEU A 67 -2.97 -8.75 6.08
N CYS A 68 -1.95 -9.20 5.38
CA CYS A 68 -1.96 -10.51 4.74
C CYS A 68 -0.65 -11.28 4.96
N SER A 69 -0.80 -12.61 4.95
CA SER A 69 0.32 -13.53 5.07
C SER A 69 0.88 -13.95 3.70
N ASP A 70 2.01 -14.62 3.76
CA ASP A 70 2.51 -15.45 2.66
C ASP A 70 1.98 -16.89 2.75
N ASP A 71 2.56 -17.77 1.92
CA ASP A 71 2.34 -19.20 1.91
C ASP A 71 2.89 -19.93 3.15
N ARG A 72 3.82 -19.29 3.88
CA ARG A 72 4.45 -19.79 5.12
C ARG A 72 3.77 -19.31 6.39
N ASP A 73 2.57 -18.74 6.28
CA ASP A 73 1.79 -18.27 7.42
C ASP A 73 2.40 -17.08 8.17
N ARG A 74 3.22 -16.27 7.47
CA ARG A 74 3.89 -15.10 8.04
C ARG A 74 3.33 -13.81 7.45
N PHE A 75 3.12 -12.80 8.31
CA PHE A 75 2.74 -11.47 7.89
C PHE A 75 3.75 -10.92 6.87
N ARG A 76 3.29 -10.56 5.68
CA ARG A 76 4.14 -10.11 4.58
C ARG A 76 3.61 -8.95 3.78
N GLY A 77 2.37 -8.57 3.98
CA GLY A 77 1.79 -7.48 3.21
C GLY A 77 0.78 -6.68 4.01
N VAL A 78 0.79 -5.38 3.80
CA VAL A 78 -0.20 -4.45 4.33
C VAL A 78 -0.81 -3.64 3.22
N GLY A 79 -2.13 -3.69 3.12
CA GLY A 79 -2.93 -2.83 2.25
C GLY A 79 -3.65 -1.77 3.07
N VAL A 80 -3.64 -0.54 2.60
CA VAL A 80 -4.44 0.55 3.19
C VAL A 80 -5.26 1.18 2.07
N GLY A 81 -6.57 1.20 2.24
CA GLY A 81 -7.49 1.79 1.27
C GLY A 81 -8.35 2.87 1.90
N ARG A 82 -8.65 3.92 1.15
CA ARG A 82 -9.64 4.92 1.57
C ARG A 82 -11.01 4.26 1.72
N ASN A 83 -11.73 4.63 2.76
CA ASN A 83 -13.12 4.26 2.91
C ASN A 83 -14.00 5.40 2.37
N PRO A 84 -14.58 5.27 1.17
CA PRO A 84 -15.39 6.32 0.56
C PRO A 84 -16.71 6.59 1.29
N ASN A 85 -17.11 5.70 2.21
CA ASN A 85 -18.34 5.81 3.01
C ASN A 85 -18.08 6.41 4.40
N ASP A 86 -16.85 6.81 4.70
CA ASP A 86 -16.50 7.40 5.98
C ASP A 86 -16.24 8.91 5.78
N ASP A 87 -17.14 9.74 6.34
CA ASP A 87 -17.04 11.21 6.27
C ASP A 87 -15.94 11.79 7.19
N ARG A 88 -15.33 10.97 8.02
CA ARG A 88 -14.23 11.40 8.88
C ARG A 88 -12.98 11.69 8.07
N PRO A 89 -12.15 12.68 8.48
CA PRO A 89 -10.85 12.88 7.86
C PRO A 89 -10.06 11.58 7.86
N ALA A 90 -9.58 11.18 6.69
CA ALA A 90 -8.81 9.95 6.54
C ALA A 90 -7.51 10.05 7.33
N CYS A 91 -7.16 8.97 8.02
CA CYS A 91 -5.85 8.82 8.63
C CYS A 91 -4.78 8.90 7.53
N PRO A 92 -3.80 9.81 7.59
CA PRO A 92 -2.72 9.88 6.62
C PRO A 92 -1.93 8.57 6.56
N VAL A 93 -1.48 8.20 5.36
CA VAL A 93 -0.68 6.98 5.12
C VAL A 93 0.70 7.40 4.67
N GLY A 94 1.65 7.42 5.61
CA GLY A 94 3.01 7.91 5.42
C GLY A 94 3.94 6.88 4.80
N TYR A 95 4.78 7.35 3.89
CA TYR A 95 5.93 6.65 3.35
C TYR A 95 7.05 7.67 3.17
N HIS A 96 8.19 7.50 3.84
CA HIS A 96 9.24 8.54 3.93
C HIS A 96 8.72 9.92 4.35
N GLY A 97 7.68 9.97 5.22
CA GLY A 97 7.08 11.22 5.67
C GLY A 97 6.08 11.87 4.71
N ILE A 98 5.84 11.26 3.55
CA ILE A 98 4.91 11.76 2.53
C ILE A 98 3.58 11.00 2.66
N ASP A 99 2.45 11.71 2.69
CA ASP A 99 1.11 11.10 2.70
C ASP A 99 0.76 10.58 1.29
N LEU A 100 0.72 9.26 1.14
CA LEU A 100 0.52 8.58 -0.15
C LEU A 100 -0.90 8.74 -0.72
N LEU A 101 -1.88 8.95 0.15
CA LEU A 101 -3.28 9.00 -0.26
C LEU A 101 -3.87 10.42 -0.22
N GLY A 102 -3.18 11.38 0.39
CA GLY A 102 -3.65 12.76 0.57
C GLY A 102 -3.42 13.67 -0.62
N TRP A 103 -2.45 13.35 -1.48
CA TRP A 103 -1.98 14.23 -2.53
C TRP A 103 -2.47 13.82 -3.92
N PRO A 104 -2.63 14.78 -4.85
CA PRO A 104 -2.77 14.46 -6.27
C PRO A 104 -1.59 13.61 -6.77
N ALA A 105 -1.85 12.65 -7.65
CA ALA A 105 -0.87 11.65 -8.05
C ALA A 105 0.40 12.25 -8.67
N ASN A 106 0.28 13.34 -9.43
CA ASN A 106 1.42 14.05 -10.00
C ASN A 106 2.29 14.72 -8.92
N GLU A 107 1.68 15.38 -7.94
CA GLU A 107 2.38 16.02 -6.83
C GLU A 107 3.05 14.97 -5.92
N LEU A 108 2.38 13.84 -5.68
CA LEU A 108 2.96 12.73 -4.96
C LEU A 108 4.22 12.19 -5.65
N VAL A 109 4.16 11.98 -6.97
CA VAL A 109 5.33 11.50 -7.75
C VAL A 109 6.49 12.49 -7.66
N GLU A 110 6.23 13.78 -7.79
CA GLU A 110 7.24 14.82 -7.63
C GLU A 110 7.85 14.83 -6.22
N ALA A 111 7.05 14.71 -5.18
CA ALA A 111 7.50 14.64 -3.80
C ALA A 111 8.39 13.40 -3.54
N LEU A 112 7.97 12.23 -4.01
CA LEU A 112 8.76 11.00 -3.87
C LEU A 112 10.10 11.09 -4.63
N ARG A 113 10.13 11.71 -5.82
CA ARG A 113 11.35 11.95 -6.58
C ARG A 113 12.28 12.94 -5.88
N ALA A 114 11.72 13.97 -5.24
CA ALA A 114 12.50 14.94 -4.45
C ALA A 114 13.20 14.28 -3.25
N GLU A 115 12.62 13.20 -2.69
CA GLU A 115 13.27 12.36 -1.68
C GLU A 115 14.31 11.38 -2.28
N GLY A 116 14.61 11.47 -3.57
CA GLY A 116 15.62 10.65 -4.23
C GLY A 116 15.16 9.23 -4.60
N LEU A 117 13.86 8.96 -4.55
CA LEU A 117 13.32 7.65 -4.91
C LEU A 117 13.21 7.51 -6.43
N PRO A 118 13.52 6.34 -7.01
CA PRO A 118 13.43 6.08 -8.45
C PRO A 118 11.98 5.83 -8.87
N VAL A 119 11.16 6.88 -8.90
CA VAL A 119 9.72 6.76 -9.14
C VAL A 119 9.41 6.83 -10.63
N PRO A 120 8.83 5.78 -11.24
CA PRO A 120 8.34 5.82 -12.61
C PRO A 120 7.10 6.71 -12.76
N ASP A 121 6.74 7.03 -13.99
CA ASP A 121 5.48 7.70 -14.24
C ASP A 121 4.30 6.75 -13.98
N PRO A 122 3.21 7.25 -13.36
CA PRO A 122 2.02 6.43 -13.12
C PRO A 122 1.43 5.94 -14.44
N ALA A 123 1.12 4.65 -14.53
CA ALA A 123 0.50 4.04 -15.68
C ALA A 123 -0.92 3.55 -15.33
N HIS A 124 -1.93 3.99 -16.10
CA HIS A 124 -3.32 3.55 -15.93
C HIS A 124 -3.88 3.71 -14.49
N GLY A 125 -3.46 4.77 -13.78
CA GLY A 125 -3.89 5.03 -12.41
C GLY A 125 -3.22 4.13 -11.37
N THR A 126 -2.08 3.55 -11.72
CA THR A 126 -1.24 2.74 -10.82
C THR A 126 0.18 3.29 -10.76
N LEU A 127 0.84 3.10 -9.63
CA LEU A 127 2.25 3.40 -9.43
C LEU A 127 2.88 2.24 -8.68
N ARG A 128 4.03 1.77 -9.17
CA ARG A 128 4.81 0.74 -8.50
C ARG A 128 6.20 1.28 -8.19
N LEU A 129 6.65 1.09 -6.94
CA LEU A 129 7.95 1.52 -6.46
C LEU A 129 8.52 0.43 -5.55
N GLY A 130 9.35 -0.44 -6.09
CA GLY A 130 9.86 -1.61 -5.38
C GLY A 130 8.73 -2.45 -4.78
N SER A 131 8.72 -2.56 -3.45
CA SER A 131 7.68 -3.30 -2.71
C SER A 131 6.37 -2.52 -2.49
N LEU A 132 6.32 -1.25 -2.91
CA LEU A 132 5.15 -0.39 -2.77
C LEU A 132 4.33 -0.38 -4.06
N TYR A 133 3.02 -0.57 -3.93
CA TYR A 133 2.07 -0.48 -5.03
C TYR A 133 0.93 0.47 -4.64
N LEU A 134 0.64 1.44 -5.50
CA LEU A 134 -0.50 2.34 -5.34
C LEU A 134 -1.45 2.17 -6.51
N SER A 135 -2.74 2.28 -6.23
CA SER A 135 -3.77 2.25 -7.26
C SER A 135 -4.92 3.17 -6.94
N ARG A 136 -5.59 3.58 -8.01
CA ARG A 136 -6.89 4.25 -7.94
C ARG A 136 -7.98 3.19 -8.07
N HIS A 137 -9.02 3.27 -7.24
CA HIS A 137 -10.24 2.49 -7.51
C HIS A 137 -10.81 2.89 -8.87
N PRO A 138 -11.14 1.91 -9.72
CA PRO A 138 -11.85 2.23 -10.95
C PRO A 138 -13.15 2.94 -10.55
N ALA A 139 -13.31 4.18 -10.99
CA ALA A 139 -14.59 4.88 -10.82
C ALA A 139 -15.70 3.96 -11.33
N PRO A 140 -16.84 3.86 -10.61
CA PRO A 140 -17.97 3.04 -11.07
C PRO A 140 -18.25 3.44 -12.52
N ARG A 141 -18.16 2.47 -13.44
CA ARG A 141 -18.39 2.71 -14.87
C ARG A 141 -19.83 3.15 -15.02
N ARG A 142 -20.07 4.46 -15.04
CA ARG A 142 -21.30 4.98 -15.59
C ARG A 142 -21.31 4.55 -17.05
N PRO A 143 -22.42 3.93 -17.55
CA PRO A 143 -22.52 3.55 -18.94
C PRO A 143 -22.21 4.79 -19.79
N SER A 144 -21.11 4.76 -20.52
CA SER A 144 -20.70 5.85 -21.40
C SER A 144 -21.73 5.89 -22.53
N ALA A 145 -22.35 7.03 -22.73
CA ALA A 145 -23.19 7.24 -23.92
C ALA A 145 -22.31 6.98 -25.16
N PRO A 146 -22.83 6.22 -26.16
CA PRO A 146 -22.08 5.88 -27.36
C PRO A 146 -21.63 7.18 -28.06
N GLY A 147 -20.33 7.27 -28.39
CA GLY A 147 -19.74 8.39 -29.12
C GLY A 147 -18.97 9.42 -28.29
N ARG A 148 -18.85 9.29 -26.96
CA ARG A 148 -18.00 10.17 -26.16
C ARG A 148 -16.57 9.67 -26.18
N LYS A 149 -15.64 10.50 -26.71
CA LYS A 149 -14.19 10.26 -26.59
C LYS A 149 -13.82 10.09 -25.12
N PRO A 150 -12.87 9.19 -24.77
CA PRO A 150 -12.38 9.09 -23.42
C PRO A 150 -11.91 10.48 -22.99
N ARG A 151 -12.48 11.00 -21.90
CA ARG A 151 -11.99 12.23 -21.28
C ARG A 151 -10.55 11.96 -20.85
N HIS A 152 -9.64 12.85 -21.19
CA HIS A 152 -8.32 12.90 -20.53
C HIS A 152 -8.56 12.82 -19.02
N GLU A 153 -7.94 11.87 -18.39
CA GLU A 153 -8.03 11.71 -16.94
C GLU A 153 -7.46 12.98 -16.31
N GLY A 154 -8.33 13.75 -15.65
CA GLY A 154 -7.90 14.89 -14.86
C GLY A 154 -7.04 14.44 -13.67
N PRO A 155 -6.50 15.39 -12.88
CA PRO A 155 -5.73 15.05 -11.68
C PRO A 155 -6.55 14.10 -10.81
N PHE A 156 -5.92 13.01 -10.35
CA PHE A 156 -6.52 12.00 -9.48
C PHE A 156 -5.63 11.78 -8.25
N THR A 157 -6.22 11.23 -7.19
CA THR A 157 -5.51 10.71 -6.02
C THR A 157 -5.50 9.19 -6.06
N PHE A 158 -4.50 8.57 -5.45
CA PHE A 158 -4.56 7.13 -5.18
C PHE A 158 -5.53 6.85 -4.04
N ASP A 159 -6.24 5.73 -4.13
CA ASP A 159 -7.23 5.32 -3.13
C ASP A 159 -6.75 4.12 -2.31
N VAL A 160 -5.79 3.38 -2.83
CA VAL A 160 -5.24 2.18 -2.20
C VAL A 160 -3.73 2.18 -2.33
N VAL A 161 -3.08 1.82 -1.25
CA VAL A 161 -1.66 1.50 -1.22
C VAL A 161 -1.47 0.10 -0.65
N PHE A 162 -0.52 -0.64 -1.21
CA PHE A 162 -0.08 -1.93 -0.72
C PHE A 162 1.43 -1.94 -0.57
N LEU A 163 1.93 -2.36 0.59
CA LEU A 163 3.35 -2.60 0.86
C LEU A 163 3.55 -4.09 1.11
N SER A 164 4.48 -4.72 0.37
CA SER A 164 4.95 -6.08 0.62
C SER A 164 6.33 -6.09 1.27
N GLU A 165 6.67 -7.19 1.94
CA GLU A 165 8.01 -7.37 2.54
C GLU A 165 9.12 -7.33 1.49
N ARG A 166 8.84 -7.85 0.29
CA ARG A 166 9.78 -7.90 -0.85
C ARG A 166 9.14 -7.26 -2.06
N ALA A 167 9.99 -6.70 -2.91
CA ALA A 167 9.57 -6.32 -4.25
C ALA A 167 9.04 -7.54 -5.01
N ASP A 168 8.08 -7.31 -5.89
CA ASP A 168 7.53 -8.36 -6.75
C ASP A 168 8.64 -8.82 -7.72
N PRO A 169 9.02 -10.12 -7.73
CA PRO A 169 10.06 -10.62 -8.61
C PRO A 169 9.74 -10.47 -10.12
N SER A 170 8.52 -10.11 -10.45
CA SER A 170 8.13 -9.76 -11.82
C SER A 170 8.39 -8.28 -12.18
N ASP A 171 8.92 -7.46 -11.25
CA ASP A 171 9.28 -6.08 -11.56
C ASP A 171 10.53 -6.03 -12.46
N PRO A 172 10.39 -5.53 -13.71
CA PRO A 172 11.52 -5.46 -14.64
C PRO A 172 12.63 -4.50 -14.19
N SER A 173 12.40 -3.61 -13.24
CA SER A 173 13.39 -2.65 -12.72
C SER A 173 14.48 -3.32 -11.87
N GLU A 174 14.25 -4.49 -11.27
CA GLU A 174 15.27 -5.23 -10.52
C GLU A 174 16.17 -6.13 -11.40
N ARG A 175 15.87 -6.29 -12.69
CA ARG A 175 16.68 -7.13 -13.61
C ARG A 175 17.91 -6.43 -14.17
N ALA A 176 18.15 -5.17 -13.87
CA ALA A 176 19.36 -4.46 -14.25
C ALA A 176 20.47 -4.66 -13.22
N GLU A 177 20.93 -5.89 -13.00
CA GLU A 177 22.27 -6.09 -12.45
C GLU A 177 23.28 -5.53 -13.45
N PRO A 178 24.21 -4.66 -13.03
CA PRO A 178 25.27 -4.22 -13.89
C PRO A 178 26.11 -5.45 -14.25
N SER A 179 26.13 -5.78 -15.54
CA SER A 179 27.07 -6.76 -16.09
C SER A 179 28.47 -6.32 -15.69
N ASP A 180 29.14 -7.12 -14.87
CA ASP A 180 30.53 -6.94 -14.46
C ASP A 180 31.43 -6.92 -15.72
N PRO A 181 32.15 -5.81 -16.02
CA PRO A 181 32.99 -5.74 -17.20
C PRO A 181 34.40 -6.26 -16.90
N SER A 182 34.53 -7.36 -16.13
CA SER A 182 35.83 -7.94 -15.79
C SER A 182 36.00 -9.33 -16.42
N GLU A 183 36.02 -9.40 -17.75
CA GLU A 183 36.70 -10.52 -18.44
C GLU A 183 37.07 -10.11 -19.87
N ALA A 184 38.14 -9.30 -19.99
CA ALA A 184 38.88 -9.18 -21.23
C ALA A 184 40.33 -8.79 -20.94
N THR A 185 41.12 -9.75 -20.47
CA THR A 185 42.56 -9.68 -20.59
C THR A 185 43.12 -11.11 -20.70
N GLU A 186 43.37 -11.54 -21.94
CA GLU A 186 44.54 -12.29 -22.38
C GLU A 186 44.61 -12.29 -23.91
#